data_489c908533c8ab8837f6de710cc707bc
#
_entry.id   489c908533c8ab8837f6de710cc707bc
#
_cell.length_a   1.000
_cell.length_b   1.000
_cell.length_c   1.000
_cell.angle_alpha   90.00
_cell.angle_beta   90.00
_cell.angle_gamma   90.00
#
_symmetry.space_group_name_H-M   'P 1'
#
loop_
_entity.id
_entity.type
_entity.pdbx_description
1 polymer ?
#
loop_
_entity_poly.entity_id
_entity_poly.type
_entity_poly.pdbx_seq_one_letter_code
_entity_poly.pdbx_strand_id
1 'polypeptide(L)'
;FPTRRSSDLLKWPEQRRVFSMIPALRNAEFVRYGVMHRNTYLDSPRLLDRYYRVKKEPRVCFAGQITGVEGYVESTASGFLAAVELARRLEGKPPVDFPQETAVGALARYISNESVTDFQPMNVNFGIIPPLGYRVKGKRNKNAELSKRALELLDGLDWR
;
A
#
# COMPACT_ATOMS: atom_id res chain seq x y z
N PHE A 1 10.64 -9.16 0.77
CA PHE A 1 11.65 -8.11 0.96
C PHE A 1 11.25 -7.26 2.15
N PRO A 2 12.06 -7.21 3.21
CA PRO A 2 11.83 -6.21 4.24
C PRO A 2 12.22 -4.86 3.65
N THR A 3 11.26 -4.11 3.16
CA THR A 3 11.43 -2.70 2.81
C THR A 3 11.47 -1.82 4.06
N ARG A 4 11.98 -2.34 5.16
CA ARG A 4 12.44 -1.47 6.23
C ARG A 4 13.65 -0.74 5.69
N ARG A 5 13.47 0.50 5.31
CA ARG A 5 14.59 1.42 5.14
C ARG A 5 15.32 1.42 6.47
N SER A 6 16.42 0.70 6.54
CA SER A 6 17.26 0.61 7.75
C SER A 6 17.75 1.97 8.20
N SER A 7 17.69 2.99 7.34
CA SER A 7 18.00 4.38 7.62
C SER A 7 17.01 5.08 8.56
N ASP A 8 15.76 4.59 8.64
CA ASP A 8 14.70 5.32 9.35
C ASP A 8 14.51 4.82 10.79
N LEU A 9 15.21 3.76 11.19
CA LEU A 9 15.07 3.12 12.50
C LEU A 9 16.42 2.95 13.17
N LEU A 10 17.02 4.06 13.62
CA LEU A 10 18.12 3.97 14.58
C LEU A 10 17.60 3.30 15.84
N LYS A 11 18.25 2.22 16.27
CA LYS A 11 18.01 1.64 17.60
C LYS A 11 18.27 2.68 18.68
N TRP A 12 17.59 2.60 19.80
CA TRP A 12 17.73 3.59 20.88
C TRP A 12 19.17 3.91 21.29
N PRO A 13 20.08 2.93 21.44
CA PRO A 13 21.48 3.22 21.70
C PRO A 13 22.14 4.05 20.59
N GLU A 14 21.81 3.78 19.32
CA GLU A 14 22.33 4.54 18.19
C GLU A 14 21.73 5.94 18.09
N GLN A 15 20.45 6.11 18.43
CA GLN A 15 19.86 7.44 18.53
C GLN A 15 20.62 8.29 19.54
N ARG A 16 20.88 7.75 20.73
CA ARG A 16 21.68 8.44 21.74
C ARG A 16 23.06 8.79 21.22
N ARG A 17 23.76 7.84 20.61
CA ARG A 17 25.10 8.06 20.06
C ARG A 17 25.12 9.15 19.00
N VAL A 18 24.22 9.08 18.03
CA VAL A 18 24.17 10.03 16.91
C VAL A 18 23.77 11.43 17.39
N PHE A 19 22.74 11.55 18.21
CA PHE A 19 22.32 12.85 18.73
C PHE A 19 23.37 13.50 19.64
N SER A 20 24.14 12.73 20.40
CA SER A 20 25.26 13.26 21.21
C SER A 20 26.41 13.79 20.36
N MET A 21 26.46 13.51 19.06
CA MET A 21 27.45 14.13 18.15
C MET A 21 27.12 15.59 17.85
N ILE A 22 25.87 16.01 18.05
CA ILE A 22 25.45 17.41 17.92
C ILE A 22 25.90 18.15 19.18
N PRO A 23 26.76 19.19 19.09
CA PRO A 23 27.32 19.85 20.28
C PRO A 23 26.29 20.32 21.30
N ALA A 24 25.17 20.87 20.84
CA ALA A 24 24.06 21.34 21.69
C ALA A 24 23.32 20.21 22.42
N LEU A 25 23.41 18.97 21.93
CA LEU A 25 22.72 17.81 22.50
C LEU A 25 23.64 16.82 23.20
N ARG A 26 24.94 17.15 23.31
CA ARG A 26 25.95 16.25 23.89
C ARG A 26 25.61 15.82 25.32
N ASN A 27 25.08 16.71 26.13
CA ASN A 27 24.69 16.47 27.51
C ASN A 27 23.15 16.44 27.68
N ALA A 28 22.40 16.27 26.63
CA ALA A 28 20.94 16.21 26.70
C ALA A 28 20.45 14.92 27.37
N GLU A 29 19.52 15.07 28.27
CA GLU A 29 18.75 13.94 28.80
C GLU A 29 17.56 13.65 27.90
N PHE A 30 17.54 12.43 27.32
CA PHE A 30 16.47 12.03 26.43
C PHE A 30 15.31 11.46 27.25
N VAL A 31 14.27 12.24 27.42
CA VAL A 31 13.04 11.85 28.13
C VAL A 31 12.35 10.68 27.38
N ARG A 32 12.47 10.65 26.04
CA ARG A 32 11.93 9.59 25.19
C ARG A 32 12.71 9.49 23.90
N TYR A 33 13.01 8.27 23.48
CA TYR A 33 13.57 8.02 22.15
C TYR A 33 12.46 8.00 21.10
N GLY A 34 12.81 8.47 19.91
CA GLY A 34 11.93 8.44 18.76
C GLY A 34 11.63 6.99 18.35
N VAL A 35 10.38 6.75 18.06
CA VAL A 35 9.93 5.56 17.34
C VAL A 35 9.24 6.05 16.08
N MET A 36 9.47 5.39 14.94
CA MET A 36 8.69 5.68 13.75
C MET A 36 7.22 5.35 14.00
N HIS A 37 6.36 5.94 13.18
CA HIS A 37 4.92 5.86 13.33
C HIS A 37 4.46 4.43 13.64
N ARG A 38 3.68 4.27 14.69
CA ARG A 38 2.85 3.10 14.90
C ARG A 38 1.50 3.39 14.29
N ASN A 39 1.35 3.06 13.01
CA ASN A 39 0.04 3.08 12.41
C ASN A 39 -0.72 1.84 12.85
N THR A 40 -1.94 2.04 13.31
CA THR A 40 -2.88 0.94 13.51
C THR A 40 -3.41 0.52 12.16
N TYR A 41 -3.35 -0.77 11.86
CA TYR A 41 -3.89 -1.35 10.63
C TYR A 41 -4.53 -2.71 10.91
N LEU A 42 -5.43 -3.10 10.04
CA LEU A 42 -6.11 -4.39 10.09
C LEU A 42 -5.21 -5.50 9.54
N ASP A 43 -5.43 -6.72 9.97
CA ASP A 43 -4.93 -7.91 9.26
C ASP A 43 -5.79 -8.12 7.99
N SER A 44 -5.60 -7.20 7.06
CA SER A 44 -6.44 -7.08 5.87
C SER A 44 -6.50 -8.35 5.02
N PRO A 45 -5.41 -9.11 4.80
CA PRO A 45 -5.49 -10.35 4.05
C PRO A 45 -6.50 -11.36 4.59
N ARG A 46 -6.73 -11.39 5.89
CA ARG A 46 -7.71 -12.27 6.53
C ARG A 46 -9.08 -11.67 6.62
N LEU A 47 -9.18 -10.35 6.69
CA LEU A 47 -10.42 -9.64 6.97
C LEU A 47 -11.10 -9.10 5.73
N LEU A 48 -10.35 -8.64 4.73
CA LEU A 48 -10.86 -7.91 3.57
C LEU A 48 -10.73 -8.72 2.28
N ASP A 49 -11.67 -8.51 1.39
CA ASP A 49 -11.54 -8.93 0.00
C ASP A 49 -10.86 -7.81 -0.83
N ARG A 50 -10.62 -8.08 -2.13
CA ARG A 50 -9.98 -7.14 -3.05
C ARG A 50 -10.82 -5.90 -3.38
N TYR A 51 -12.06 -5.88 -2.94
CA TYR A 51 -12.98 -4.76 -3.06
C TYR A 51 -13.06 -3.95 -1.76
N TYR A 52 -12.13 -4.18 -0.84
CA TYR A 52 -12.08 -3.51 0.47
C TYR A 52 -13.25 -3.83 1.41
N ARG A 53 -14.02 -4.89 1.13
CA ARG A 53 -15.16 -5.32 1.94
C ARG A 53 -14.72 -6.32 3.00
N VAL A 54 -15.35 -6.27 4.15
CA VAL A 54 -15.17 -7.30 5.17
C VAL A 54 -15.77 -8.61 4.69
N LYS A 55 -14.97 -9.67 4.59
CA LYS A 55 -15.38 -11.00 4.06
C LYS A 55 -16.60 -11.57 4.77
N LYS A 56 -16.68 -11.40 6.10
CA LYS A 56 -17.80 -11.90 6.92
C LYS A 56 -19.01 -10.96 6.96
N GLU A 57 -18.84 -9.69 6.62
CA GLU A 57 -19.91 -8.68 6.61
C GLU A 57 -19.67 -7.72 5.42
N PRO A 58 -20.01 -8.14 4.21
CA PRO A 58 -19.73 -7.38 2.99
C PRO A 58 -20.40 -6.00 2.89
N ARG A 59 -21.29 -5.67 3.83
CA ARG A 59 -21.88 -4.32 3.94
C ARG A 59 -20.90 -3.31 4.55
N VAL A 60 -19.86 -3.79 5.21
CA VAL A 60 -18.82 -2.97 5.82
C VAL A 60 -17.60 -2.94 4.92
N CYS A 61 -17.12 -1.74 4.60
CA CYS A 61 -15.90 -1.52 3.84
C CYS A 61 -14.91 -0.71 4.68
N PHE A 62 -13.62 -0.98 4.48
CA PHE A 62 -12.54 -0.18 5.01
C PHE A 62 -11.68 0.33 3.85
N ALA A 63 -11.12 1.54 4.00
CA ALA A 63 -10.23 2.11 2.99
C ALA A 63 -9.14 2.94 3.64
N GLY A 64 -8.11 3.26 2.88
CA GLY A 64 -7.00 4.06 3.33
C GLY A 64 -6.02 3.32 4.22
N GLN A 65 -5.27 4.06 5.00
CA GLN A 65 -4.14 3.57 5.77
C GLN A 65 -4.48 2.43 6.73
N ILE A 66 -5.68 2.42 7.27
CA ILE A 66 -6.13 1.36 8.18
C ILE A 66 -6.15 -0.02 7.51
N THR A 67 -6.24 -0.09 6.18
CA THR A 67 -6.20 -1.34 5.42
C THR A 67 -4.79 -1.82 5.10
N GLY A 68 -3.76 -1.11 5.55
CA GLY A 68 -2.36 -1.40 5.22
C GLY A 68 -1.89 -0.78 3.90
N VAL A 69 -2.71 0.09 3.31
CA VAL A 69 -2.31 0.90 2.15
C VAL A 69 -1.61 2.16 2.66
N GLU A 70 -0.29 2.27 2.49
CA GLU A 70 0.47 3.46 2.86
C GLU A 70 0.54 4.46 1.72
N GLY A 71 0.70 5.74 2.09
CA GLY A 71 0.78 6.86 1.15
C GLY A 71 -0.55 7.59 0.98
N TYR A 72 -0.49 8.91 0.84
CA TYR A 72 -1.71 9.73 0.71
C TYR A 72 -2.47 9.46 -0.59
N VAL A 73 -1.74 9.31 -1.70
CA VAL A 73 -2.33 9.03 -3.02
C VAL A 73 -2.97 7.64 -3.02
N GLU A 74 -2.26 6.65 -2.52
CA GLU A 74 -2.72 5.27 -2.42
C GLU A 74 -3.94 5.15 -1.50
N SER A 75 -3.91 5.84 -0.35
CA SER A 75 -5.04 5.87 0.57
C SER A 75 -6.28 6.51 -0.06
N THR A 76 -6.10 7.61 -0.79
CA THR A 76 -7.18 8.25 -1.53
C THR A 76 -7.72 7.32 -2.63
N ALA A 77 -6.85 6.69 -3.39
CA ALA A 77 -7.23 5.73 -4.42
C ALA A 77 -8.02 4.54 -3.85
N SER A 78 -7.58 3.99 -2.70
CA SER A 78 -8.32 2.91 -2.03
C SER A 78 -9.73 3.34 -1.59
N GLY A 79 -9.86 4.58 -1.12
CA GLY A 79 -11.17 5.18 -0.81
C GLY A 79 -12.06 5.30 -2.05
N PHE A 80 -11.49 5.72 -3.18
CA PHE A 80 -12.19 5.78 -4.46
C PHE A 80 -12.67 4.38 -4.90
N LEU A 81 -11.81 3.36 -4.84
CA LEU A 81 -12.20 1.99 -5.21
C LEU A 81 -13.33 1.45 -4.32
N ALA A 82 -13.24 1.67 -3.01
CA ALA A 82 -14.28 1.26 -2.09
C ALA A 82 -15.63 2.00 -2.36
N ALA A 83 -15.56 3.28 -2.72
CA ALA A 83 -16.74 4.07 -3.07
C ALA A 83 -17.38 3.60 -4.38
N VAL A 84 -16.59 3.33 -5.42
CA VAL A 84 -17.08 2.76 -6.70
C VAL A 84 -17.77 1.43 -6.45
N GLU A 85 -17.14 0.55 -5.69
CA GLU A 85 -17.74 -0.75 -5.33
C GLU A 85 -19.07 -0.58 -4.59
N LEU A 86 -19.12 0.30 -3.62
CA LEU A 86 -20.34 0.56 -2.85
C LEU A 86 -21.46 1.13 -3.75
N ALA A 87 -21.14 2.11 -4.59
CA ALA A 87 -22.10 2.70 -5.52
C ALA A 87 -22.69 1.67 -6.48
N ARG A 88 -21.85 0.89 -7.14
CA ARG A 88 -22.29 -0.18 -8.07
C ARG A 88 -23.14 -1.23 -7.38
N ARG A 89 -22.77 -1.60 -6.17
CA ARG A 89 -23.54 -2.54 -5.37
C ARG A 89 -24.93 -2.01 -5.02
N LEU A 90 -25.05 -0.72 -4.66
CA LEU A 90 -26.35 -0.09 -4.40
C LEU A 90 -27.22 -0.02 -5.65
N GLU A 91 -26.61 0.07 -6.83
CA GLU A 91 -27.26 0.03 -8.13
C GLU A 91 -27.54 -1.40 -8.64
N GLY A 92 -27.15 -2.42 -7.91
CA GLY A 92 -27.28 -3.82 -8.33
C GLY A 92 -26.34 -4.22 -9.47
N LYS A 93 -25.28 -3.43 -9.72
CA LYS A 93 -24.26 -3.71 -10.73
C LYS A 93 -23.18 -4.66 -10.19
N PRO A 94 -22.52 -5.44 -11.06
CA PRO A 94 -21.39 -6.26 -10.63
C PRO A 94 -20.20 -5.40 -10.17
N PRO A 95 -19.34 -5.93 -9.28
CA PRO A 95 -18.15 -5.23 -8.85
C PRO A 95 -17.16 -5.01 -9.99
N VAL A 96 -16.36 -3.95 -9.91
CA VAL A 96 -15.28 -3.67 -10.86
C VAL A 96 -14.00 -4.35 -10.39
N ASP A 97 -13.49 -5.29 -11.18
CA ASP A 97 -12.21 -5.93 -10.92
C ASP A 97 -11.07 -5.12 -11.55
N PHE A 98 -10.46 -4.24 -10.78
CA PHE A 98 -9.30 -3.48 -11.24
C PHE A 98 -8.12 -4.43 -11.51
N PRO A 99 -7.55 -4.41 -12.74
CA PRO A 99 -6.50 -5.34 -13.12
C PRO A 99 -5.27 -5.22 -12.22
N GLN A 100 -4.67 -6.36 -11.89
CA GLN A 100 -3.45 -6.38 -11.04
C GLN A 100 -2.23 -5.75 -11.73
N GLU A 101 -2.29 -5.52 -13.01
CA GLU A 101 -1.31 -4.77 -13.79
C GLU A 101 -1.35 -3.27 -13.50
N THR A 102 -2.39 -2.79 -12.84
CA THR A 102 -2.53 -1.40 -12.38
C THR A 102 -2.03 -1.25 -10.94
N ALA A 103 -1.60 -0.05 -10.58
CA ALA A 103 -1.15 0.24 -9.22
C ALA A 103 -2.23 -0.05 -8.17
N VAL A 104 -3.46 0.38 -8.45
CA VAL A 104 -4.61 0.21 -7.56
C VAL A 104 -5.06 -1.25 -7.45
N GLY A 105 -5.10 -1.97 -8.56
CA GLY A 105 -5.46 -3.39 -8.56
C GLY A 105 -4.39 -4.26 -7.88
N ALA A 106 -3.09 -3.94 -8.06
CA ALA A 106 -2.00 -4.63 -7.39
C ALA A 106 -2.07 -4.46 -5.87
N LEU A 107 -2.34 -3.23 -5.37
CA LEU A 107 -2.53 -2.98 -3.94
C LEU A 107 -3.77 -3.69 -3.39
N ALA A 108 -4.90 -3.62 -4.09
CA ALA A 108 -6.12 -4.30 -3.69
C ALA A 108 -5.91 -5.83 -3.55
N ARG A 109 -5.14 -6.43 -4.45
CA ARG A 109 -4.76 -7.85 -4.36
C ARG A 109 -3.78 -8.10 -3.22
N TYR A 110 -2.81 -7.23 -2.99
CA TYR A 110 -1.86 -7.37 -1.89
C TYR A 110 -2.57 -7.39 -0.53
N ILE A 111 -3.46 -6.44 -0.27
CA ILE A 111 -4.18 -6.34 1.00
C ILE A 111 -5.21 -7.45 1.23
N SER A 112 -5.57 -8.20 0.20
CA SER A 112 -6.55 -9.30 0.27
C SER A 112 -5.93 -10.69 0.07
N ASN A 113 -4.61 -10.77 -0.09
CA ASN A 113 -3.91 -12.03 -0.36
C ASN A 113 -3.66 -12.83 0.92
N GLU A 114 -4.44 -13.85 1.16
CA GLU A 114 -4.34 -14.72 2.34
C GLU A 114 -3.01 -15.51 2.44
N SER A 115 -2.26 -15.60 1.34
CA SER A 115 -0.93 -16.24 1.36
C SER A 115 0.13 -15.39 2.05
N VAL A 116 -0.16 -14.13 2.36
CA VAL A 116 0.74 -13.23 3.08
C VAL A 116 0.68 -13.55 4.57
N THR A 117 1.73 -14.16 5.10
CA THR A 117 1.81 -14.59 6.51
C THR A 117 2.30 -13.48 7.45
N ASP A 118 3.16 -12.59 6.96
CA ASP A 118 3.67 -11.42 7.69
C ASP A 118 3.23 -10.16 6.95
N PHE A 119 1.94 -9.82 7.13
CA PHE A 119 1.36 -8.66 6.47
C PHE A 119 1.93 -7.36 7.05
N GLN A 120 2.45 -6.53 6.17
CA GLN A 120 2.98 -5.21 6.52
C GLN A 120 2.34 -4.15 5.62
N PRO A 121 1.98 -3.00 6.16
CA PRO A 121 1.56 -1.87 5.35
C PRO A 121 2.60 -1.51 4.30
N MET A 122 2.14 -1.15 3.10
CA MET A 122 3.05 -0.85 2.01
C MET A 122 2.52 0.26 1.09
N ASN A 123 3.45 1.05 0.54
CA ASN A 123 3.19 1.91 -0.61
C ASN A 123 3.20 1.08 -1.89
N VAL A 124 2.47 1.54 -2.90
CA VAL A 124 2.55 0.93 -4.22
C VAL A 124 3.98 0.98 -4.76
N ASN A 125 4.40 -0.10 -5.38
CA ASN A 125 5.70 -0.17 -6.05
C ASN A 125 5.63 -1.14 -7.22
N PHE A 126 6.58 -1.02 -8.15
CA PHE A 126 6.62 -1.89 -9.33
C PHE A 126 6.90 -3.38 -9.04
N GLY A 127 7.26 -3.72 -7.79
CA GLY A 127 7.52 -5.10 -7.38
C GLY A 127 6.26 -5.94 -7.19
N ILE A 128 5.13 -5.29 -6.92
CA ILE A 128 3.82 -5.98 -6.78
C ILE A 128 3.01 -6.00 -8.07
N ILE A 129 3.49 -5.29 -9.09
CA ILE A 129 2.84 -5.26 -10.41
C ILE A 129 3.43 -6.40 -11.27
N PRO A 130 2.58 -7.22 -11.90
CA PRO A 130 3.05 -8.30 -12.76
C PRO A 130 4.03 -7.81 -13.85
N PRO A 131 5.10 -8.56 -14.13
CA PRO A 131 6.08 -8.16 -15.13
C PRO A 131 5.48 -8.09 -16.53
N LEU A 132 6.17 -7.42 -17.43
CA LEU A 132 5.88 -7.49 -18.87
C LEU A 132 6.21 -8.89 -19.38
N GLY A 133 5.44 -9.42 -20.32
CA GLY A 133 5.71 -10.71 -20.97
C GLY A 133 6.94 -10.71 -21.89
N TYR A 134 7.66 -9.58 -21.97
CA TYR A 134 8.82 -9.37 -22.82
C TYR A 134 9.91 -8.55 -22.10
N ARG A 135 11.14 -8.65 -22.59
CA ARG A 135 12.28 -7.95 -21.98
C ARG A 135 12.40 -6.51 -22.50
N VAL A 136 12.44 -5.56 -21.57
CA VAL A 136 12.72 -4.14 -21.85
C VAL A 136 14.07 -3.77 -21.25
N LYS A 137 14.94 -3.15 -22.05
CA LYS A 137 16.26 -2.70 -21.60
C LYS A 137 16.15 -1.40 -20.81
N GLY A 138 16.72 -1.41 -19.63
CA GLY A 138 16.76 -0.25 -18.73
C GLY A 138 15.53 -0.13 -17.80
N LYS A 139 15.80 0.16 -16.53
CA LYS A 139 14.76 0.26 -15.48
C LYS A 139 13.70 1.32 -15.79
N ARG A 140 14.14 2.49 -16.27
CA ARG A 140 13.23 3.60 -16.60
C ARG A 140 12.27 3.22 -17.72
N ASN A 141 12.78 2.62 -18.79
CA ASN A 141 11.94 2.19 -19.91
C ASN A 141 10.98 1.08 -19.50
N LYS A 142 11.47 0.10 -18.72
CA LYS A 142 10.60 -0.95 -18.17
C LYS A 142 9.44 -0.36 -17.35
N ASN A 143 9.72 0.60 -16.48
CA ASN A 143 8.69 1.23 -15.65
C ASN A 143 7.71 2.05 -16.51
N ALA A 144 8.18 2.73 -17.55
CA ALA A 144 7.33 3.45 -18.49
C ALA A 144 6.36 2.50 -19.23
N GLU A 145 6.85 1.35 -19.70
CA GLU A 145 6.01 0.35 -20.35
C GLU A 145 4.97 -0.26 -19.40
N LEU A 146 5.35 -0.52 -18.14
CA LEU A 146 4.41 -0.98 -17.11
C LEU A 146 3.31 0.07 -16.84
N SER A 147 3.67 1.35 -16.75
CA SER A 147 2.72 2.45 -16.57
C SER A 147 1.80 2.61 -17.77
N LYS A 148 2.34 2.52 -18.99
CA LYS A 148 1.55 2.58 -20.22
C LYS A 148 0.50 1.47 -20.26
N ARG A 149 0.92 0.22 -20.04
CA ARG A 149 0.00 -0.94 -19.94
C ARG A 149 -1.10 -0.70 -18.91
N ALA A 150 -0.75 -0.18 -17.74
CA ALA A 150 -1.71 0.09 -16.67
C ALA A 150 -2.78 1.11 -17.09
N LEU A 151 -2.37 2.20 -17.77
CA LEU A 151 -3.30 3.22 -18.26
C LEU A 151 -4.22 2.68 -19.35
N GLU A 152 -3.69 1.93 -20.30
CA GLU A 152 -4.49 1.30 -21.37
C GLU A 152 -5.57 0.36 -20.79
N LEU A 153 -5.23 -0.40 -19.75
CA LEU A 153 -6.20 -1.27 -19.06
C LEU A 153 -7.27 -0.49 -18.31
N LEU A 154 -6.90 0.65 -17.68
CA LEU A 154 -7.85 1.51 -16.98
C LEU A 154 -8.80 2.23 -17.96
N ASP A 155 -8.30 2.66 -19.11
CA ASP A 155 -9.12 3.32 -20.14
C ASP A 155 -10.19 2.40 -20.71
N GLY A 156 -9.91 1.09 -20.77
CA GLY A 156 -10.86 0.08 -21.22
C GLY A 156 -11.81 -0.43 -20.13
N LEU A 157 -11.70 0.05 -18.89
CA LEU A 157 -12.46 -0.47 -17.77
C LEU A 157 -13.76 0.30 -17.55
N ASP A 158 -14.91 -0.39 -17.61
CA ASP A 158 -16.20 0.17 -17.23
C ASP A 158 -16.37 0.18 -15.71
N TRP A 159 -16.03 1.32 -15.11
CA TRP A 159 -16.15 1.53 -13.66
C TRP A 159 -17.25 2.55 -13.27
N ARG A 160 -17.94 3.14 -14.25
CA ARG A 160 -19.02 4.14 -14.06
C ARG A 160 -20.38 3.49 -13.89
#